data_db0b196fd7e71987517982873d95d7f2
#
_entry.id   db0b196fd7e71987517982873d95d7f2
#
_cell.length_a   1.000
_cell.length_b   1.000
_cell.length_c   1.000
_cell.angle_alpha   90.00
_cell.angle_beta   90.00
_cell.angle_gamma   90.00
#
_symmetry.space_group_name_H-M   'P 1'
#
loop_
_entity.id
_entity.type
_entity.pdbx_description
1 polymer ?
#
loop_
_entity_poly.entity_id
_entity_poly.type
_entity_poly.pdbx_seq_one_letter_code
_entity_poly.pdbx_strand_id
1 'polypeptide(L)'
;MVPLVRPPRFTKAGQTDTLAKFGYQRRNERRPLMKVSYLLAFLGGAAVMLGISTLRGSGSPQHVYELRLYHVNQGKMDALRDRFGNHTDAIFRRHNMRSIGYWLPEDAPASQNLFIYILEHPSRQEAEKNWAAFQADPEWQKVKAESEAQGALVDHIDHYFMAPTSYSALR
;
A
#
# COMPACT_ATOMS: atom_id res chain seq x y z
N MET A 1 10.07 -42.54 32.92
CA MET A 1 11.39 -42.36 32.30
C MET A 1 11.15 -42.22 30.81
N VAL A 2 11.02 -40.96 30.32
CA VAL A 2 10.68 -40.65 28.93
C VAL A 2 11.99 -40.19 28.25
N PRO A 3 12.37 -40.73 27.09
CA PRO A 3 13.63 -40.35 26.46
C PRO A 3 13.54 -38.96 25.82
N LEU A 4 14.53 -38.13 26.10
CA LEU A 4 14.75 -36.82 25.50
C LEU A 4 15.10 -36.98 24.01
N VAL A 5 14.22 -36.53 23.14
CA VAL A 5 14.50 -36.40 21.70
C VAL A 5 15.25 -35.07 21.45
N ARG A 6 16.48 -35.15 20.98
CA ARG A 6 17.28 -33.99 20.58
C ARG A 6 16.81 -33.44 19.21
N PRO A 7 16.68 -32.15 19.04
CA PRO A 7 16.36 -31.58 17.74
C PRO A 7 17.56 -31.65 16.76
N PRO A 8 17.33 -31.73 15.45
CA PRO A 8 18.40 -31.86 14.46
C PRO A 8 19.20 -30.54 14.32
N ARG A 9 20.52 -30.68 14.22
CA ARG A 9 21.44 -29.58 13.90
C ARG A 9 21.32 -29.24 12.42
N PHE A 10 20.92 -28.05 12.10
CA PHE A 10 21.07 -27.49 10.74
C PHE A 10 22.51 -27.02 10.52
N THR A 11 23.23 -27.75 9.69
CA THR A 11 24.53 -27.32 9.18
C THR A 11 24.33 -26.29 8.07
N LYS A 12 24.92 -25.12 8.24
CA LYS A 12 25.13 -24.11 7.20
C LYS A 12 26.07 -24.70 6.13
N ALA A 13 25.55 -24.97 4.94
CA ALA A 13 26.41 -25.25 3.79
C ALA A 13 25.77 -24.62 2.55
N GLY A 14 26.52 -23.75 1.89
CA GLY A 14 26.43 -23.49 0.46
C GLY A 14 25.54 -22.33 0.00
N GLN A 15 25.93 -21.11 0.30
CA GLN A 15 25.52 -19.94 -0.48
C GLN A 15 26.67 -19.60 -1.40
N THR A 16 26.72 -20.26 -2.56
CA THR A 16 27.64 -19.90 -3.65
C THR A 16 26.88 -19.13 -4.72
N ASP A 17 27.33 -17.94 -4.94
CA ASP A 17 27.36 -17.10 -6.14
C ASP A 17 26.57 -17.59 -7.38
N THR A 18 25.47 -16.90 -7.66
CA THR A 18 24.90 -16.82 -9.01
C THR A 18 24.43 -15.37 -9.29
N LEU A 19 25.36 -14.42 -9.22
CA LEU A 19 25.17 -13.05 -9.69
C LEU A 19 26.21 -12.70 -10.77
N ALA A 20 26.24 -13.47 -11.83
CA ALA A 20 27.06 -13.11 -12.99
C ALA A 20 26.49 -13.76 -14.25
N LYS A 21 25.42 -13.22 -14.84
CA LYS A 21 25.07 -13.40 -16.26
C LYS A 21 23.77 -12.65 -16.62
N PHE A 22 23.74 -11.34 -16.49
CA PHE A 22 22.93 -10.51 -17.38
C PHE A 22 23.79 -9.31 -17.79
N GLY A 23 24.54 -9.53 -18.88
CA GLY A 23 25.27 -8.48 -19.55
C GLY A 23 24.29 -7.49 -20.17
N TYR A 24 24.13 -6.32 -19.54
CA TYR A 24 23.47 -5.17 -20.13
C TYR A 24 24.45 -4.53 -21.14
N GLN A 25 24.34 -4.91 -22.41
CA GLN A 25 25.06 -4.25 -23.51
C GLN A 25 24.40 -2.89 -23.77
N ARG A 26 25.07 -1.80 -23.36
CA ARG A 26 24.75 -0.44 -23.83
C ARG A 26 25.04 -0.35 -25.32
N ARG A 27 24.01 -0.40 -26.12
CA ARG A 27 24.09 -0.05 -27.53
C ARG A 27 24.10 1.49 -27.68
N ASN A 28 25.28 2.02 -27.97
CA ASN A 28 25.52 3.43 -28.21
C ASN A 28 25.09 3.72 -29.68
N GLU A 29 23.82 4.04 -29.88
CA GLU A 29 23.32 4.47 -31.17
C GLU A 29 23.42 5.99 -31.32
N ARG A 30 24.43 6.41 -32.04
CA ARG A 30 24.56 7.79 -32.55
C ARG A 30 23.46 8.02 -33.58
N ARG A 31 22.49 8.86 -33.26
CA ARG A 31 21.47 9.32 -34.19
C ARG A 31 22.08 10.33 -35.17
N PRO A 32 21.94 10.18 -36.49
CA PRO A 32 22.33 11.21 -37.44
C PRO A 32 21.34 12.38 -37.38
N LEU A 33 21.88 13.60 -37.41
CA LEU A 33 21.13 14.85 -37.55
C LEU A 33 20.50 14.91 -38.93
N MET A 34 19.22 14.65 -39.05
CA MET A 34 18.47 14.95 -40.27
C MET A 34 18.09 16.43 -40.28
N LYS A 35 18.66 17.17 -41.23
CA LYS A 35 18.24 18.53 -41.58
C LYS A 35 16.85 18.44 -42.23
N VAL A 36 15.82 18.90 -41.58
CA VAL A 36 14.48 19.02 -42.18
C VAL A 36 14.35 20.41 -42.81
N SER A 37 14.37 20.42 -44.14
CA SER A 37 14.02 21.59 -44.96
C SER A 37 12.50 21.79 -44.91
N TYR A 38 12.06 22.92 -44.44
CA TYR A 38 10.65 23.32 -44.49
C TYR A 38 10.29 23.72 -45.93
N LEU A 39 9.43 22.94 -46.57
CA LEU A 39 8.70 23.38 -47.75
C LEU A 39 7.25 23.68 -47.34
N LEU A 40 6.90 24.96 -47.40
CA LEU A 40 5.53 25.44 -47.24
C LEU A 40 4.70 24.98 -48.44
N ALA A 41 3.69 24.17 -48.21
CA ALA A 41 2.59 23.96 -49.15
C ALA A 41 1.28 24.18 -48.42
N PHE A 42 0.73 25.38 -48.61
CA PHE A 42 -0.65 25.72 -48.34
C PHE A 42 -1.53 25.11 -49.42
N LEU A 43 -2.42 24.20 -49.09
CA LEU A 43 -3.66 23.95 -49.83
C LEU A 43 -4.67 23.25 -48.91
N GLY A 44 -5.85 23.82 -48.88
CA GLY A 44 -6.95 23.50 -48.03
C GLY A 44 -7.52 22.09 -48.23
N GLY A 45 -8.03 21.52 -47.16
CA GLY A 45 -8.73 20.27 -47.15
C GLY A 45 -9.40 20.02 -45.81
N ALA A 46 -10.71 20.06 -45.84
CA ALA A 46 -11.70 19.72 -44.83
C ALA A 46 -11.18 18.98 -43.57
N ALA A 47 -11.39 19.60 -42.41
CA ALA A 47 -11.25 18.97 -41.11
C ALA A 47 -12.27 17.85 -40.96
N VAL A 48 -11.88 16.62 -41.24
CA VAL A 48 -12.57 15.42 -40.73
C VAL A 48 -12.21 15.35 -39.27
N MET A 49 -13.05 15.90 -38.39
CA MET A 49 -13.05 15.64 -36.98
C MET A 49 -13.43 14.17 -36.80
N LEU A 50 -12.47 13.29 -36.90
CA LEU A 50 -12.57 11.95 -36.32
C LEU A 50 -12.67 12.14 -34.81
N GLY A 51 -13.91 12.19 -34.31
CA GLY A 51 -14.20 12.10 -32.89
C GLY A 51 -13.67 10.77 -32.39
N ILE A 52 -12.48 10.80 -31.81
CA ILE A 52 -12.00 9.74 -30.94
C ILE A 52 -12.88 9.86 -29.68
N SER A 53 -14.09 9.28 -29.76
CA SER A 53 -14.84 8.95 -28.57
C SER A 53 -14.02 7.95 -27.80
N THR A 54 -13.18 8.46 -26.88
CA THR A 54 -12.69 7.62 -25.80
C THR A 54 -13.94 7.10 -25.11
N LEU A 55 -14.31 5.87 -25.40
CA LEU A 55 -15.21 5.08 -24.56
C LEU A 55 -14.55 5.03 -23.17
N ARG A 56 -14.75 6.11 -22.40
CA ARG A 56 -14.65 6.02 -20.96
C ARG A 56 -15.72 5.01 -20.58
N GLY A 57 -15.27 3.78 -20.36
CA GLY A 57 -16.12 2.79 -19.71
C GLY A 57 -16.67 3.44 -18.46
N SER A 58 -17.99 3.69 -18.42
CA SER A 58 -18.72 4.14 -17.24
C SER A 58 -18.80 2.99 -16.24
N GLY A 59 -17.66 2.44 -15.86
CA GLY A 59 -17.54 1.70 -14.61
C GLY A 59 -17.63 2.75 -13.51
N SER A 60 -18.64 2.68 -12.66
CA SER A 60 -18.63 3.42 -11.39
C SER A 60 -17.25 3.27 -10.77
N PRO A 61 -16.62 4.34 -10.23
CA PRO A 61 -15.34 4.21 -9.60
C PRO A 61 -15.44 3.12 -8.53
N GLN A 62 -14.77 2.00 -8.79
CA GLN A 62 -14.79 0.88 -7.89
C GLN A 62 -13.82 1.20 -6.77
N HIS A 63 -14.36 1.52 -5.60
CA HIS A 63 -13.56 1.75 -4.42
C HIS A 63 -12.71 0.51 -4.09
N VAL A 64 -11.56 0.74 -3.53
CA VAL A 64 -10.65 -0.29 -3.05
C VAL A 64 -10.66 -0.25 -1.53
N TYR A 65 -10.81 -1.40 -0.92
CA TYR A 65 -10.78 -1.55 0.53
C TYR A 65 -9.44 -2.11 0.96
N GLU A 66 -8.86 -1.56 2.02
CA GLU A 66 -7.61 -2.04 2.59
C GLU A 66 -7.89 -2.60 3.98
N LEU A 67 -7.81 -3.93 4.13
CA LEU A 67 -7.81 -4.61 5.41
C LEU A 67 -6.43 -4.49 6.03
N ARG A 68 -6.37 -4.11 7.30
CA ARG A 68 -5.13 -4.07 8.08
C ARG A 68 -5.28 -4.83 9.38
N LEU A 69 -4.32 -5.68 9.63
CA LEU A 69 -4.21 -6.56 10.79
C LEU A 69 -2.95 -6.16 11.55
N TYR A 70 -3.12 -5.49 12.68
CA TYR A 70 -2.00 -5.04 13.51
C TYR A 70 -1.74 -6.07 14.61
N HIS A 71 -0.57 -6.68 14.57
CA HIS A 71 -0.09 -7.57 15.64
C HIS A 71 0.55 -6.72 16.74
N VAL A 72 -0.17 -6.55 17.82
CA VAL A 72 0.14 -5.60 18.89
C VAL A 72 1.08 -6.25 19.90
N ASN A 73 2.11 -5.53 20.32
CA ASN A 73 3.01 -5.98 21.36
C ASN A 73 2.30 -6.16 22.70
N GLN A 74 2.77 -7.13 23.51
CA GLN A 74 2.15 -7.44 24.79
C GLN A 74 1.99 -6.19 25.67
N GLY A 75 0.79 -5.99 26.20
CA GLY A 75 0.46 -4.85 27.06
C GLY A 75 0.34 -3.49 26.35
N LYS A 76 0.38 -3.46 25.01
CA LYS A 76 0.31 -2.21 24.23
C LYS A 76 -1.05 -1.93 23.58
N MET A 77 -2.03 -2.81 23.74
CA MET A 77 -3.33 -2.70 23.09
C MET A 77 -4.07 -1.41 23.47
N ASP A 78 -4.12 -1.07 24.74
CA ASP A 78 -4.84 0.14 25.18
C ASP A 78 -4.18 1.40 24.64
N ALA A 79 -2.86 1.50 24.69
CA ALA A 79 -2.13 2.63 24.11
C ALA A 79 -2.34 2.73 22.57
N LEU A 80 -2.45 1.61 21.87
CA LEU A 80 -2.78 1.61 20.44
C LEU A 80 -4.20 2.11 20.19
N ARG A 81 -5.18 1.64 20.97
CA ARG A 81 -6.57 2.07 20.87
C ARG A 81 -6.72 3.57 21.15
N ASP A 82 -6.05 4.07 22.19
CA ASP A 82 -6.04 5.50 22.53
C ASP A 82 -5.44 6.33 21.40
N ARG A 83 -4.33 5.89 20.80
CA ARG A 83 -3.73 6.55 19.65
C ARG A 83 -4.70 6.61 18.46
N PHE A 84 -5.41 5.52 18.18
CA PHE A 84 -6.38 5.48 17.08
C PHE A 84 -7.59 6.36 17.37
N GLY A 85 -8.20 6.21 18.52
CA GLY A 85 -9.42 6.93 18.89
C GLY A 85 -9.23 8.44 19.03
N ASN A 86 -8.11 8.86 19.60
CA ASN A 86 -7.86 10.27 19.89
C ASN A 86 -7.15 11.03 18.76
N HIS A 87 -6.44 10.32 17.85
CA HIS A 87 -5.59 10.98 16.86
C HIS A 87 -5.66 10.36 15.46
N THR A 88 -5.33 9.07 15.32
CA THR A 88 -5.06 8.46 14.02
C THR A 88 -6.24 8.55 13.06
N ASP A 89 -7.46 8.28 13.54
CA ASP A 89 -8.67 8.32 12.70
C ASP A 89 -8.96 9.74 12.17
N ALA A 90 -8.74 10.77 12.99
CA ALA A 90 -8.88 12.16 12.55
C ALA A 90 -7.84 12.53 11.49
N ILE A 91 -6.59 12.05 11.64
CA ILE A 91 -5.52 12.27 10.68
C ILE A 91 -5.81 11.51 9.38
N PHE A 92 -6.31 10.28 9.44
CA PHE A 92 -6.76 9.53 8.25
C PHE A 92 -7.77 10.33 7.41
N ARG A 93 -8.79 10.90 8.06
CA ARG A 93 -9.81 11.71 7.37
C ARG A 93 -9.22 12.92 6.66
N ARG A 94 -8.22 13.60 7.25
CA ARG A 94 -7.54 14.73 6.61
C ARG A 94 -6.79 14.33 5.34
N HIS A 95 -6.33 13.08 5.28
CA HIS A 95 -5.62 12.52 4.15
C HIS A 95 -6.51 11.67 3.22
N ASN A 96 -7.83 11.91 3.21
CA ASN A 96 -8.79 11.21 2.36
C ASN A 96 -8.76 9.66 2.52
N MET A 97 -8.44 9.19 3.73
CA MET A 97 -8.46 7.78 4.09
C MET A 97 -9.69 7.54 4.97
N ARG A 98 -10.74 7.00 4.37
CA ARG A 98 -12.01 6.76 5.07
C ARG A 98 -11.95 5.44 5.82
N SER A 99 -12.05 5.48 7.15
CA SER A 99 -12.22 4.26 7.95
C SER A 99 -13.65 3.72 7.83
N ILE A 100 -13.75 2.42 7.54
CA ILE A 100 -15.01 1.67 7.55
C ILE A 100 -15.35 1.23 8.98
N GLY A 101 -14.35 0.82 9.73
CA GLY A 101 -14.50 0.42 11.12
C GLY A 101 -13.22 -0.16 11.71
N TYR A 102 -13.28 -0.41 13.01
CA TYR A 102 -12.21 -0.94 13.84
C TYR A 102 -12.77 -2.08 14.68
N TRP A 103 -12.02 -3.18 14.78
CA TRP A 103 -12.46 -4.37 15.51
C TRP A 103 -11.35 -4.94 16.39
N LEU A 104 -11.76 -5.53 17.50
CA LEU A 104 -10.96 -6.42 18.31
C LEU A 104 -11.62 -7.79 18.26
N PRO A 105 -10.88 -8.87 17.94
CA PRO A 105 -11.42 -10.21 18.07
C PRO A 105 -11.86 -10.51 19.50
N GLU A 106 -12.94 -11.29 19.65
CA GLU A 106 -13.43 -11.71 20.97
C GLU A 106 -12.77 -13.02 21.44
N ASP A 107 -12.38 -13.87 20.47
CA ASP A 107 -11.83 -15.20 20.76
C ASP A 107 -10.31 -15.20 20.85
N ALA A 108 -9.79 -15.97 21.82
CA ALA A 108 -8.35 -16.26 21.93
C ALA A 108 -7.88 -17.20 20.79
N PRO A 109 -6.62 -17.10 20.33
CA PRO A 109 -5.59 -16.18 20.81
C PRO A 109 -5.67 -14.76 20.22
N ALA A 110 -6.46 -14.52 19.17
CA ALA A 110 -6.50 -13.26 18.44
C ALA A 110 -6.92 -12.06 19.31
N SER A 111 -7.82 -12.25 20.28
CA SER A 111 -8.26 -11.21 21.21
C SER A 111 -7.13 -10.62 22.07
N GLN A 112 -6.01 -11.33 22.19
CA GLN A 112 -4.90 -10.92 23.05
C GLN A 112 -4.00 -9.87 22.42
N ASN A 113 -3.88 -9.89 21.08
CA ASN A 113 -2.88 -9.06 20.41
C ASN A 113 -3.27 -8.58 19.00
N LEU A 114 -4.49 -8.80 18.53
CA LEU A 114 -4.87 -8.41 17.18
C LEU A 114 -5.82 -7.20 17.21
N PHE A 115 -5.44 -6.14 16.48
CA PHE A 115 -6.28 -4.98 16.21
C PHE A 115 -6.52 -4.89 14.70
N ILE A 116 -7.79 -4.81 14.29
CA ILE A 116 -8.21 -4.92 12.89
C ILE A 116 -8.93 -3.64 12.48
N TYR A 117 -8.65 -3.17 11.26
CA TYR A 117 -9.46 -2.11 10.67
C TYR A 117 -9.49 -2.19 9.13
N ILE A 118 -10.46 -1.53 8.54
CA ILE A 118 -10.63 -1.43 7.11
C ILE A 118 -10.68 0.05 6.71
N LEU A 119 -9.89 0.41 5.71
CA LEU A 119 -9.95 1.69 5.02
C LEU A 119 -10.58 1.53 3.65
N GLU A 120 -11.28 2.56 3.22
CA GLU A 120 -11.79 2.72 1.86
C GLU A 120 -10.99 3.78 1.14
N HIS A 121 -10.62 3.49 -0.09
CA HIS A 121 -9.88 4.39 -0.97
C HIS A 121 -10.57 4.49 -2.33
N PRO A 122 -10.52 5.66 -3.00
CA PRO A 122 -11.06 5.81 -4.36
C PRO A 122 -10.38 4.88 -5.39
N SER A 123 -9.10 4.58 -5.18
CA SER A 123 -8.31 3.65 -5.97
C SER A 123 -7.05 3.24 -5.21
N ARG A 124 -6.36 2.21 -5.69
CA ARG A 124 -5.07 1.81 -5.13
C ARG A 124 -4.00 2.90 -5.27
N GLN A 125 -3.98 3.61 -6.39
CA GLN A 125 -3.05 4.72 -6.60
C GLN A 125 -3.29 5.87 -5.62
N GLU A 126 -4.57 6.20 -5.35
CA GLU A 126 -4.89 7.21 -4.33
C GLU A 126 -4.53 6.72 -2.92
N ALA A 127 -4.71 5.43 -2.62
CA ALA A 127 -4.26 4.87 -1.34
C ALA A 127 -2.76 5.10 -1.12
N GLU A 128 -1.92 4.81 -2.12
CA GLU A 128 -0.46 5.00 -2.03
C GLU A 128 -0.09 6.47 -1.77
N LYS A 129 -0.73 7.41 -2.46
CA LYS A 129 -0.52 8.86 -2.24
C LYS A 129 -0.96 9.28 -0.83
N ASN A 130 -2.15 8.84 -0.42
CA ASN A 130 -2.72 9.21 0.87
C ASN A 130 -1.89 8.65 2.03
N TRP A 131 -1.39 7.42 1.90
CA TRP A 131 -0.45 6.84 2.86
C TRP A 131 0.86 7.62 2.94
N ALA A 132 1.43 8.03 1.82
CA ALA A 132 2.64 8.84 1.80
C ALA A 132 2.41 10.20 2.50
N ALA A 133 1.28 10.86 2.22
CA ALA A 133 0.92 12.12 2.85
C ALA A 133 0.67 11.97 4.36
N PHE A 134 -0.03 10.91 4.78
CA PHE A 134 -0.25 10.59 6.19
C PHE A 134 1.08 10.35 6.93
N GLN A 135 2.00 9.58 6.35
CA GLN A 135 3.29 9.31 6.99
C GLN A 135 4.17 10.55 7.10
N ALA A 136 4.02 11.51 6.19
CA ALA A 136 4.72 12.79 6.23
C ALA A 136 4.06 13.85 7.12
N ASP A 137 2.84 13.59 7.63
CA ASP A 137 2.10 14.53 8.49
C ASP A 137 2.84 14.76 9.82
N PRO A 138 3.21 16.02 10.17
CA PRO A 138 3.95 16.31 11.39
C PRO A 138 3.19 15.92 12.67
N GLU A 139 1.86 16.01 12.66
CA GLU A 139 1.04 15.59 13.82
C GLU A 139 1.11 14.08 13.99
N TRP A 140 1.01 13.32 12.89
CA TRP A 140 1.18 11.87 12.94
C TRP A 140 2.56 11.48 13.48
N GLN A 141 3.62 12.12 12.98
CA GLN A 141 4.99 11.82 13.43
C GLN A 141 5.15 12.08 14.92
N LYS A 142 4.59 13.21 15.42
CA LYS A 142 4.60 13.55 16.85
C LYS A 142 3.82 12.51 17.67
N VAL A 143 2.58 12.23 17.30
CA VAL A 143 1.70 11.28 18.01
C VAL A 143 2.31 9.89 18.04
N LYS A 144 2.91 9.45 16.92
CA LYS A 144 3.62 8.17 16.86
C LYS A 144 4.80 8.14 17.80
N ALA A 145 5.66 9.16 17.79
CA ALA A 145 6.83 9.23 18.66
C ALA A 145 6.44 9.25 20.14
N GLU A 146 5.42 10.02 20.53
CA GLU A 146 4.93 10.10 21.90
C GLU A 146 4.34 8.77 22.38
N SER A 147 3.49 8.13 21.56
CA SER A 147 2.86 6.85 21.92
C SER A 147 3.85 5.68 21.96
N GLU A 148 4.94 5.76 21.25
CA GLU A 148 5.99 4.73 21.17
C GLU A 148 7.24 5.06 22.03
N ALA A 149 7.19 6.11 22.86
CA ALA A 149 8.33 6.51 23.70
C ALA A 149 8.82 5.41 24.66
N GLN A 150 7.93 4.46 25.00
CA GLN A 150 8.24 3.29 25.84
C GLN A 150 8.27 1.98 25.03
N GLY A 151 8.63 2.07 23.78
CA GLY A 151 8.71 0.92 22.85
C GLY A 151 7.56 0.87 21.85
N ALA A 152 7.80 0.13 20.76
CA ALA A 152 6.85 -0.01 19.67
C ALA A 152 5.51 -0.60 20.15
N LEU A 153 4.41 -0.03 19.66
CA LEU A 153 3.07 -0.56 19.97
C LEU A 153 2.76 -1.81 19.14
N VAL A 154 3.28 -1.88 17.92
CA VAL A 154 2.97 -2.92 16.93
C VAL A 154 4.24 -3.66 16.57
N ASP A 155 4.17 -5.00 16.56
CA ASP A 155 5.25 -5.87 16.11
C ASP A 155 5.33 -5.87 14.59
N HIS A 156 4.25 -6.24 13.92
CA HIS A 156 4.13 -6.21 12.47
C HIS A 156 2.69 -5.96 12.02
N ILE A 157 2.53 -5.69 10.73
CA ILE A 157 1.25 -5.38 10.10
C ILE A 157 1.09 -6.23 8.85
N ASP A 158 0.02 -7.05 8.82
CA ASP A 158 -0.46 -7.62 7.57
C ASP A 158 -1.48 -6.69 6.93
N HIS A 159 -1.45 -6.57 5.61
CA HIS A 159 -2.44 -5.76 4.91
C HIS A 159 -2.81 -6.35 3.55
N TYR A 160 -4.07 -6.16 3.16
CA TYR A 160 -4.62 -6.70 1.92
C TYR A 160 -5.49 -5.64 1.24
N PHE A 161 -5.20 -5.35 -0.03
CA PHE A 161 -6.12 -4.59 -0.85
C PHE A 161 -7.18 -5.52 -1.43
N MET A 162 -8.44 -5.12 -1.29
CA MET A 162 -9.61 -5.93 -1.64
C MET A 162 -10.50 -5.16 -2.61
N ALA A 163 -10.97 -5.83 -3.65
CA ALA A 163 -12.06 -5.35 -4.48
C ALA A 163 -13.37 -5.95 -3.99
N PRO A 164 -14.47 -5.18 -3.89
CA PRO A 164 -15.75 -5.73 -3.51
C PRO A 164 -16.27 -6.68 -4.59
N THR A 165 -16.95 -7.72 -4.18
CA THR A 165 -17.68 -8.61 -5.10
C THR A 165 -18.97 -7.96 -5.58
N SER A 166 -19.57 -8.48 -6.65
CA SER A 166 -20.83 -7.95 -7.20
C SER A 166 -22.03 -8.03 -6.22
N TYR A 167 -21.95 -8.87 -5.22
CA TYR A 167 -22.95 -9.03 -4.16
C TYR A 167 -22.54 -8.41 -2.82
N SER A 168 -21.42 -7.66 -2.78
CA SER A 168 -21.01 -6.92 -1.58
C SER A 168 -21.95 -5.74 -1.33
N ALA A 169 -22.25 -5.47 -0.06
CA ALA A 169 -22.97 -4.26 0.35
C ALA A 169 -22.10 -3.00 0.23
N LEU A 170 -20.77 -3.15 0.35
CA LEU A 170 -19.77 -2.10 0.12
C LEU A 170 -19.35 -2.14 -1.35
N ARG A 171 -19.46 -1.01 -2.05
CA ARG A 171 -19.13 -0.90 -3.49
C ARG A 171 -18.35 0.38 -3.77
#